data_d08b909e0f64802a0c8cd90d523581c4
#
_entry.id   d08b909e0f64802a0c8cd90d523581c4
#
_cell.length_a   1.000
_cell.length_b   1.000
_cell.length_c   1.000
_cell.angle_alpha   90.00
_cell.angle_beta   90.00
_cell.angle_gamma   90.00
#
_symmetry.space_group_name_H-M   'P 1'
#
loop_
_entity.id
_entity.type
_entity.pdbx_description
1 polymer ?
#
loop_
_entity_poly.entity_id
_entity_poly.type
_entity_poly.pdbx_seq_one_letter_code
_entity_poly.pdbx_strand_id
1 'polypeptide(L)'
;SACLVGSEMCIRDRYNNVKDIIYDTTGGLICMCTAATYQTKDFYFGRNLDYEFGYGETVTFTPRHYPFQLNGLGVLDQHYAILGMACVQNNYPLYYDAINEKGLCIAGLNFVGNAWYCKDEPGKDNVAQFELIPWLLGRCATVQDARTLLDRMNLVDTPFCEGMPVASLHWMIADHHECITLESTKDGLHVYDNPAGVLTNNPPFPMQLFALNNYMQLSPKATGNHFAPN
;
A
#
# COMPACT_ATOMS: atom_id res chain seq x y z
N SER A 1 -6.44 5.23 -22.38
CA SER A 1 -5.82 5.80 -21.18
C SER A 1 -6.82 6.40 -20.19
N ALA A 2 -8.02 5.87 -20.04
CA ALA A 2 -9.00 6.45 -19.13
C ALA A 2 -9.87 5.41 -18.44
N CYS A 3 -9.50 4.14 -18.47
CA CYS A 3 -10.45 3.08 -18.16
C CYS A 3 -10.33 2.45 -16.76
N LEU A 4 -9.25 2.71 -16.02
CA LEU A 4 -9.14 2.21 -14.64
C LEU A 4 -9.71 3.19 -13.61
N VAL A 5 -9.77 4.49 -13.94
CA VAL A 5 -10.42 5.52 -13.11
C VAL A 5 -11.95 5.59 -13.40
N GLY A 6 -12.38 5.09 -14.56
CA GLY A 6 -13.76 5.20 -15.01
C GLY A 6 -14.75 4.25 -14.35
N SER A 7 -14.31 3.13 -13.78
CA SER A 7 -15.26 2.15 -13.20
C SER A 7 -15.83 2.60 -11.86
N GLU A 8 -15.03 3.23 -11.01
CA GLU A 8 -15.51 3.73 -9.72
C GLU A 8 -16.32 5.04 -9.86
N MET A 9 -15.90 5.95 -10.72
CA MET A 9 -16.71 7.15 -11.04
C MET A 9 -18.03 6.80 -11.69
N CYS A 10 -18.10 5.79 -12.58
CA CYS A 10 -19.38 5.35 -13.18
C CYS A 10 -20.30 4.66 -12.17
N ILE A 11 -19.79 4.05 -11.13
CA ILE A 11 -20.61 3.49 -10.04
C ILE A 11 -21.21 4.60 -9.19
N ARG A 12 -20.43 5.63 -8.89
CA ARG A 12 -20.86 6.77 -8.08
C ARG A 12 -21.96 7.59 -8.77
N ASP A 13 -21.91 7.75 -10.09
CA ASP A 13 -22.90 8.52 -10.85
C ASP A 13 -24.21 7.77 -11.11
N ARG A 14 -24.24 6.44 -10.98
CA ARG A 14 -25.45 5.63 -11.22
C ARG A 14 -26.35 5.44 -10.01
N TYR A 15 -25.86 5.69 -8.81
CA TYR A 15 -26.60 5.42 -7.59
C TYR A 15 -26.72 6.68 -6.75
N ASN A 16 -27.89 7.32 -6.84
CA ASN A 16 -28.25 8.50 -6.03
C ASN A 16 -28.41 8.18 -4.53
N ASN A 17 -28.17 6.94 -4.11
CA ASN A 17 -28.17 6.52 -2.71
C ASN A 17 -26.88 5.72 -2.42
N VAL A 18 -25.82 6.44 -2.08
CA VAL A 18 -24.51 5.89 -1.71
C VAL A 18 -24.58 4.94 -0.50
N LYS A 19 -25.69 4.93 0.23
CA LYS A 19 -25.85 4.07 1.41
C LYS A 19 -26.02 2.58 1.08
N ASP A 20 -26.43 2.22 -0.13
CA ASP A 20 -26.79 0.83 -0.43
C ASP A 20 -25.65 -0.01 -1.06
N ILE A 21 -24.50 0.60 -1.36
CA ILE A 21 -23.41 -0.05 -2.08
C ILE A 21 -22.17 -0.31 -1.20
N ILE A 22 -22.10 0.31 -0.04
CA ILE A 22 -20.89 0.43 0.76
C ILE A 22 -20.87 -0.52 1.98
N TYR A 23 -21.94 -1.30 2.18
CA TYR A 23 -22.00 -2.27 3.27
C TYR A 23 -21.75 -3.68 2.74
N ASP A 24 -20.77 -4.36 3.34
CA ASP A 24 -20.69 -5.81 3.16
C ASP A 24 -21.89 -6.49 3.85
N THR A 25 -22.04 -7.79 3.69
CA THR A 25 -23.12 -8.57 4.29
C THR A 25 -23.15 -8.53 5.83
N THR A 26 -22.14 -7.92 6.47
CA THR A 26 -22.01 -7.71 7.91
C THR A 26 -22.30 -6.27 8.34
N GLY A 27 -22.58 -5.35 7.38
CA GLY A 27 -22.93 -3.95 7.63
C GLY A 27 -21.71 -3.03 7.82
N GLY A 28 -20.50 -3.48 7.47
CA GLY A 28 -19.28 -2.68 7.49
C GLY A 28 -19.13 -1.81 6.23
N LEU A 29 -18.63 -0.58 6.39
CA LEU A 29 -18.31 0.30 5.28
C LEU A 29 -17.06 -0.22 4.55
N ILE A 30 -17.11 -0.36 3.23
CA ILE A 30 -15.98 -0.80 2.41
C ILE A 30 -15.19 0.42 1.96
N CYS A 31 -14.11 0.75 2.70
CA CYS A 31 -13.10 1.68 2.22
C CYS A 31 -12.22 0.98 1.18
N MET A 32 -12.09 1.58 -0.01
CA MET A 32 -11.31 1.01 -1.11
C MET A 32 -10.16 1.93 -1.49
N CYS A 33 -8.94 1.46 -1.24
CA CYS A 33 -7.73 2.12 -1.73
C CYS A 33 -7.21 1.42 -2.98
N THR A 34 -6.52 2.17 -3.84
CA THR A 34 -5.77 1.61 -4.98
C THR A 34 -4.45 2.36 -5.09
N ALA A 35 -3.35 1.65 -5.23
CA ALA A 35 -2.05 2.20 -5.60
C ALA A 35 -1.69 1.69 -6.99
N ALA A 36 -1.04 2.55 -7.79
CA ALA A 36 -0.63 2.20 -9.14
C ALA A 36 0.68 2.88 -9.52
N THR A 37 1.47 2.17 -10.34
CA THR A 37 2.60 2.75 -11.09
C THR A 37 2.18 3.02 -12.52
N TYR A 38 2.76 4.04 -13.12
CA TYR A 38 2.60 4.33 -14.52
C TYR A 38 3.95 4.74 -15.12
N GLN A 39 4.40 3.99 -16.12
CA GLN A 39 5.67 4.22 -16.78
C GLN A 39 5.45 4.80 -18.17
N THR A 40 6.06 5.95 -18.41
CA THR A 40 6.17 6.56 -19.72
C THR A 40 7.63 6.87 -20.00
N LYS A 41 7.95 8.10 -20.47
CA LYS A 41 9.29 8.65 -20.41
C LYS A 41 9.75 8.82 -18.95
N ASP A 42 8.82 9.18 -18.08
CA ASP A 42 9.02 9.35 -16.64
C ASP A 42 8.24 8.28 -15.87
N PHE A 43 8.61 8.04 -14.62
CA PHE A 43 7.95 7.15 -13.71
C PHE A 43 6.99 7.91 -12.81
N TYR A 44 5.79 7.36 -12.64
CA TYR A 44 4.76 7.91 -11.77
C TYR A 44 4.30 6.83 -10.79
N PHE A 45 4.12 7.24 -9.55
CA PHE A 45 3.50 6.44 -8.50
C PHE A 45 2.36 7.24 -7.88
N GLY A 46 1.20 6.65 -7.74
CA GLY A 46 0.04 7.31 -7.17
C GLY A 46 -0.85 6.35 -6.40
N ARG A 47 -1.63 6.92 -5.48
CA ARG A 47 -2.67 6.16 -4.78
C ARG A 47 -3.88 7.05 -4.54
N ASN A 48 -5.08 6.45 -4.43
CA ASN A 48 -6.24 7.06 -3.81
C ASN A 48 -6.38 6.55 -2.38
N LEU A 49 -6.54 7.46 -1.44
CA LEU A 49 -6.85 7.18 -0.04
C LEU A 49 -8.36 7.36 0.14
N ASP A 50 -9.10 6.26 0.26
CA ASP A 50 -10.54 6.27 0.39
C ASP A 50 -10.94 5.88 1.82
N TYR A 51 -11.30 6.91 2.60
CA TYR A 51 -11.78 6.80 3.98
C TYR A 51 -13.08 7.57 4.15
N GLU A 52 -13.89 7.17 5.12
CA GLU A 52 -15.18 7.79 5.43
C GLU A 52 -15.04 9.17 6.04
N PHE A 53 -13.93 9.43 6.74
CA PHE A 53 -13.63 10.69 7.41
C PHE A 53 -12.13 10.94 7.43
N GLY A 54 -11.74 12.24 7.45
CA GLY A 54 -10.36 12.65 7.56
C GLY A 54 -9.81 12.46 8.98
N TYR A 55 -8.57 12.01 9.07
CA TYR A 55 -7.81 11.90 10.32
C TYR A 55 -6.82 13.06 10.49
N GLY A 56 -6.97 14.12 9.69
CA GLY A 56 -6.05 15.25 9.65
C GLY A 56 -4.82 14.99 8.79
N GLU A 57 -5.03 14.30 7.68
CA GLU A 57 -3.99 13.98 6.70
C GLU A 57 -3.41 15.25 6.11
N THR A 58 -2.09 15.31 6.05
CA THR A 58 -1.34 16.42 5.45
C THR A 58 -0.19 15.92 4.61
N VAL A 59 0.17 16.71 3.60
CA VAL A 59 1.44 16.51 2.90
C VAL A 59 2.56 16.83 3.88
N THR A 60 3.35 15.82 4.21
CA THR A 60 4.39 15.90 5.24
C THR A 60 5.76 15.66 4.64
N PHE A 61 6.66 16.60 4.87
CA PHE A 61 8.08 16.48 4.51
C PHE A 61 8.91 16.20 5.76
N THR A 62 9.61 15.07 5.75
CA THR A 62 10.59 14.74 6.79
C THR A 62 12.00 14.94 6.21
N PRO A 63 12.77 15.93 6.72
CA PRO A 63 14.12 16.19 6.24
C PRO A 63 15.08 15.09 6.69
N ARG A 64 16.22 14.96 6.00
CA ARG A 64 17.34 14.13 6.48
C ARG A 64 17.68 14.46 7.93
N HIS A 65 18.08 13.46 8.69
CA HIS A 65 18.44 13.61 10.12
C HIS A 65 17.27 13.93 11.06
N TYR A 66 16.03 13.78 10.64
CA TYR A 66 14.91 13.77 11.55
C TYR A 66 14.96 12.50 12.44
N PRO A 67 14.92 12.61 13.78
CA PRO A 67 15.15 11.46 14.66
C PRO A 67 13.89 10.59 14.79
N PHE A 68 13.66 9.66 13.85
CA PHE A 68 12.59 8.69 14.02
C PHE A 68 12.86 7.77 15.21
N GLN A 69 11.94 7.77 16.17
CA GLN A 69 11.96 6.82 17.28
C GLN A 69 11.31 5.52 16.82
N LEU A 70 12.09 4.45 16.66
CA LEU A 70 11.60 3.15 16.25
C LEU A 70 11.52 2.21 17.45
N ASN A 71 10.41 1.50 17.61
CA ASN A 71 10.25 0.52 18.68
C ASN A 71 11.25 -0.62 18.51
N GLY A 72 12.04 -0.88 19.57
CA GLY A 72 13.02 -1.96 19.56
C GLY A 72 14.25 -1.75 18.67
N LEU A 73 14.24 -0.78 17.76
CA LEU A 73 15.34 -0.51 16.82
C LEU A 73 16.11 0.79 17.12
N GLY A 74 15.68 1.53 18.15
CA GLY A 74 16.31 2.78 18.56
C GLY A 74 16.00 3.95 17.64
N VAL A 75 16.92 4.91 17.54
CA VAL A 75 16.73 6.13 16.76
C VAL A 75 17.30 5.96 15.35
N LEU A 76 16.48 6.21 14.35
CA LEU A 76 16.90 6.34 12.96
C LEU A 76 17.07 7.83 12.63
N ASP A 77 18.30 8.34 12.75
CA ASP A 77 18.66 9.73 12.50
C ASP A 77 19.55 9.94 11.25
N GLN A 78 19.98 8.84 10.62
CA GLN A 78 20.71 8.84 9.36
C GLN A 78 19.83 8.20 8.29
N HIS A 79 19.10 9.01 7.56
CA HIS A 79 18.14 8.52 6.57
C HIS A 79 17.95 9.49 5.40
N TYR A 80 17.37 9.01 4.32
CA TYR A 80 16.93 9.84 3.19
C TYR A 80 15.76 10.74 3.60
N ALA A 81 15.66 11.90 2.96
CA ALA A 81 14.48 12.75 3.09
C ALA A 81 13.24 12.05 2.51
N ILE A 82 12.10 12.24 3.17
CA ILE A 82 10.84 11.56 2.83
C ILE A 82 9.74 12.62 2.64
N LEU A 83 8.94 12.46 1.61
CA LEU A 83 7.75 13.27 1.33
C LEU A 83 6.56 12.34 1.12
N GLY A 84 5.44 12.60 1.78
CA GLY A 84 4.26 11.76 1.63
C GLY A 84 3.02 12.33 2.30
N MET A 85 1.94 11.57 2.22
CA MET A 85 0.72 11.84 2.95
C MET A 85 0.79 11.17 4.32
N ALA A 86 0.63 11.95 5.40
CA ALA A 86 0.71 11.43 6.76
C ALA A 86 -0.31 12.09 7.69
N CYS A 87 -0.70 11.38 8.74
CA CYS A 87 -1.26 11.96 9.95
C CYS A 87 -0.13 12.17 10.95
N VAL A 88 0.13 13.42 11.39
CA VAL A 88 1.21 13.70 12.32
C VAL A 88 0.68 13.66 13.76
N GLN A 89 1.16 12.71 14.54
CA GLN A 89 0.79 12.50 15.95
C GLN A 89 2.05 12.53 16.82
N ASN A 90 2.04 13.34 17.89
CA ASN A 90 3.17 13.45 18.80
C ASN A 90 4.51 13.73 18.08
N ASN A 91 4.50 14.58 17.07
CA ASN A 91 5.62 14.87 16.18
C ASN A 91 6.10 13.65 15.36
N TYR A 92 5.36 12.55 15.31
CA TYR A 92 5.68 11.38 14.48
C TYR A 92 4.76 11.35 13.26
N PRO A 93 5.31 11.31 12.03
CA PRO A 93 4.52 11.20 10.81
C PRO A 93 4.10 9.74 10.59
N LEU A 94 2.82 9.45 10.78
CA LEU A 94 2.19 8.19 10.42
C LEU A 94 1.86 8.23 8.93
N TYR A 95 2.78 7.78 8.11
CA TYR A 95 2.65 7.82 6.65
C TYR A 95 1.64 6.78 6.14
N TYR A 96 0.77 7.21 5.24
CA TYR A 96 -0.09 6.33 4.44
C TYR A 96 0.60 5.89 3.16
N ASP A 97 1.31 6.84 2.54
CA ASP A 97 2.17 6.67 1.36
C ASP A 97 3.28 7.70 1.39
N ALA A 98 4.39 7.39 0.77
CA ALA A 98 5.50 8.32 0.66
C ALA A 98 6.48 7.94 -0.45
N ILE A 99 7.33 8.91 -0.80
CA ILE A 99 8.49 8.77 -1.66
C ILE A 99 9.71 9.30 -0.92
N ASN A 100 10.86 8.68 -1.10
CA ASN A 100 12.11 9.27 -0.65
C ASN A 100 12.84 10.03 -1.77
N GLU A 101 13.87 10.78 -1.41
CA GLU A 101 14.68 11.56 -2.34
C GLU A 101 15.46 10.74 -3.39
N LYS A 102 15.45 9.41 -3.29
CA LYS A 102 16.04 8.47 -4.26
C LYS A 102 15.03 7.97 -5.28
N GLY A 103 13.75 8.24 -5.07
CA GLY A 103 12.67 7.82 -5.96
C GLY A 103 12.02 6.48 -5.57
N LEU A 104 12.38 5.90 -4.43
CA LEU A 104 11.66 4.75 -3.90
C LEU A 104 10.33 5.20 -3.30
N CYS A 105 9.24 4.56 -3.72
CA CYS A 105 7.87 4.84 -3.31
C CYS A 105 7.28 3.67 -2.53
N ILE A 106 6.39 3.97 -1.58
CA ILE A 106 5.61 2.97 -0.86
C ILE A 106 4.22 3.50 -0.54
N ALA A 107 3.20 2.64 -0.61
CA ALA A 107 1.85 2.92 -0.14
C ALA A 107 1.33 1.75 0.68
N GLY A 108 0.70 2.05 1.82
CA GLY A 108 -0.04 1.09 2.64
C GLY A 108 -1.52 1.11 2.28
N LEU A 109 -2.11 -0.07 2.10
CA LEU A 109 -3.52 -0.26 1.76
C LEU A 109 -4.18 -1.19 2.77
N ASN A 110 -5.49 -1.06 2.97
CA ASN A 110 -6.23 -1.92 3.88
C ASN A 110 -6.20 -3.39 3.44
N PHE A 111 -5.90 -4.26 4.42
CA PHE A 111 -5.80 -5.72 4.22
C PHE A 111 -6.54 -6.46 5.35
N VAL A 112 -7.71 -5.96 5.68
CA VAL A 112 -8.54 -6.42 6.81
C VAL A 112 -8.90 -7.90 6.66
N GLY A 113 -8.73 -8.66 7.76
CA GLY A 113 -9.02 -10.10 7.80
C GLY A 113 -7.90 -11.00 7.25
N ASN A 114 -6.92 -10.44 6.52
CA ASN A 114 -5.77 -11.17 5.98
C ASN A 114 -4.45 -10.81 6.67
N ALA A 115 -4.27 -9.53 7.04
CA ALA A 115 -3.07 -9.08 7.73
C ALA A 115 -2.85 -9.83 9.04
N TRP A 116 -1.61 -10.28 9.25
CA TRP A 116 -1.18 -10.96 10.47
C TRP A 116 0.21 -10.46 10.86
N TYR A 117 0.34 -10.00 12.10
CA TYR A 117 1.60 -9.50 12.64
C TYR A 117 2.09 -10.40 13.77
N CYS A 118 3.40 -10.53 13.85
CA CYS A 118 4.05 -11.46 14.77
C CYS A 118 4.37 -10.80 16.12
N LYS A 119 4.83 -11.60 17.05
CA LYS A 119 5.52 -11.11 18.25
C LYS A 119 6.99 -10.89 17.90
N ASP A 120 7.69 -10.13 18.76
CA ASP A 120 9.11 -9.87 18.61
C ASP A 120 9.89 -11.17 18.47
N GLU A 121 10.80 -11.21 17.49
CA GLU A 121 11.70 -12.31 17.22
C GLU A 121 13.14 -11.88 17.47
N PRO A 122 13.89 -12.54 18.39
CA PRO A 122 15.30 -12.22 18.64
C PRO A 122 16.15 -12.38 17.37
N GLY A 123 16.99 -11.40 17.08
CA GLY A 123 17.91 -11.43 15.94
C GLY A 123 17.31 -10.93 14.63
N LYS A 124 16.04 -10.53 14.63
CA LYS A 124 15.40 -9.84 13.49
C LYS A 124 15.18 -8.36 13.76
N ASP A 125 14.99 -7.60 12.69
CA ASP A 125 14.52 -6.23 12.79
C ASP A 125 13.00 -6.28 13.04
N ASN A 126 12.59 -6.09 14.30
CA ASN A 126 11.19 -6.06 14.70
C ASN A 126 10.60 -4.67 14.40
N VAL A 127 9.82 -4.57 13.35
CA VAL A 127 9.27 -3.32 12.81
C VAL A 127 7.76 -3.29 13.02
N ALA A 128 7.25 -2.26 13.69
CA ALA A 128 5.80 -2.07 13.78
C ALA A 128 5.23 -1.61 12.43
N GLN A 129 3.97 -1.95 12.16
CA GLN A 129 3.35 -1.65 10.86
C GLN A 129 3.37 -0.14 10.51
N PHE A 130 3.25 0.75 11.50
CA PHE A 130 3.31 2.20 11.28
C PHE A 130 4.74 2.73 11.05
N GLU A 131 5.75 1.97 11.41
CA GLU A 131 7.17 2.29 11.22
C GLU A 131 7.71 1.84 9.86
N LEU A 132 7.01 0.92 9.18
CA LEU A 132 7.50 0.28 7.96
C LEU A 132 7.90 1.30 6.90
N ILE A 133 7.05 2.31 6.65
CA ILE A 133 7.30 3.32 5.62
C ILE A 133 8.57 4.13 5.93
N PRO A 134 8.71 4.80 7.09
CA PRO A 134 9.93 5.54 7.39
C PRO A 134 11.16 4.64 7.56
N TRP A 135 11.01 3.43 8.11
CA TRP A 135 12.12 2.49 8.28
C TRP A 135 12.70 2.04 6.94
N LEU A 136 11.85 1.76 5.97
CA LEU A 136 12.24 1.28 4.64
C LEU A 136 12.73 2.43 3.76
N LEU A 137 11.95 3.51 3.63
CA LEU A 137 12.32 4.66 2.80
C LEU A 137 13.54 5.42 3.33
N GLY A 138 13.75 5.38 4.64
CA GLY A 138 14.92 5.99 5.25
C GLY A 138 16.24 5.31 4.89
N ARG A 139 16.22 4.01 4.57
CA ARG A 139 17.41 3.18 4.40
C ARG A 139 17.64 2.69 2.98
N CYS A 140 16.59 2.55 2.17
CA CYS A 140 16.64 1.95 0.84
C CYS A 140 16.58 3.01 -0.25
N ALA A 141 17.43 2.91 -1.25
CA ALA A 141 17.38 3.75 -2.43
C ALA A 141 16.55 3.11 -3.57
N THR A 142 16.47 1.78 -3.58
CA THR A 142 15.85 0.98 -4.64
C THR A 142 14.97 -0.12 -4.05
N VAL A 143 14.11 -0.72 -4.89
CA VAL A 143 13.35 -1.93 -4.51
C VAL A 143 14.29 -3.09 -4.20
N GLN A 144 15.44 -3.20 -4.87
CA GLN A 144 16.42 -4.24 -4.58
C GLN A 144 17.02 -4.09 -3.17
N ASP A 145 17.31 -2.86 -2.73
CA ASP A 145 17.72 -2.60 -1.33
C ASP A 145 16.60 -2.99 -0.36
N ALA A 146 15.34 -2.66 -0.72
CA ALA A 146 14.19 -3.01 0.09
C ALA A 146 14.05 -4.53 0.25
N ARG A 147 14.19 -5.32 -0.81
CA ARG A 147 14.18 -6.81 -0.74
C ARG A 147 15.21 -7.31 0.26
N THR A 148 16.44 -6.84 0.16
CA THR A 148 17.53 -7.22 1.07
C THR A 148 17.24 -6.87 2.53
N LEU A 149 16.60 -5.71 2.76
CA LEU A 149 16.24 -5.27 4.09
C LEU A 149 15.07 -6.07 4.66
N LEU A 150 14.08 -6.41 3.82
CA LEU A 150 12.89 -7.19 4.18
C LEU A 150 13.21 -8.64 4.58
N ASP A 151 14.28 -9.24 4.06
CA ASP A 151 14.70 -10.62 4.39
C ASP A 151 14.98 -10.82 5.90
N ARG A 152 15.37 -9.76 6.58
CA ARG A 152 15.68 -9.80 8.03
C ARG A 152 14.59 -9.16 8.89
N MET A 153 13.53 -8.63 8.28
CA MET A 153 12.43 -7.99 8.98
C MET A 153 11.51 -9.01 9.65
N ASN A 154 10.96 -8.63 10.78
CA ASN A 154 9.81 -9.23 11.42
C ASN A 154 8.77 -8.13 11.66
N LEU A 155 7.60 -8.26 11.05
CA LEU A 155 6.53 -7.27 11.19
C LEU A 155 5.72 -7.58 12.46
N VAL A 156 5.70 -6.63 13.41
CA VAL A 156 5.20 -6.88 14.75
C VAL A 156 3.87 -6.20 15.06
N ASP A 157 3.10 -6.85 15.92
CA ASP A 157 1.79 -6.41 16.43
C ASP A 157 1.98 -5.39 17.57
N THR A 158 2.48 -4.21 17.22
CA THR A 158 2.73 -3.13 18.18
C THR A 158 1.91 -1.91 17.79
N PRO A 159 1.00 -1.42 18.65
CA PRO A 159 0.25 -0.19 18.39
C PRO A 159 1.16 1.04 18.54
N PHE A 160 0.80 2.13 17.83
CA PHE A 160 1.52 3.39 17.93
C PHE A 160 1.40 4.02 19.34
N CYS A 161 0.21 3.97 19.91
CA CYS A 161 -0.06 4.42 21.27
C CYS A 161 -1.24 3.65 21.86
N GLU A 162 -1.40 3.77 23.17
CA GLU A 162 -2.55 3.17 23.87
C GLU A 162 -3.88 3.70 23.29
N GLY A 163 -4.79 2.78 23.02
CA GLY A 163 -6.12 3.08 22.46
C GLY A 163 -6.16 3.23 20.92
N MET A 164 -5.00 3.24 20.23
CA MET A 164 -4.96 3.23 18.78
C MET A 164 -4.84 1.77 18.28
N PRO A 165 -5.79 1.25 17.51
CA PRO A 165 -5.70 -0.11 16.99
C PRO A 165 -4.55 -0.24 15.99
N VAL A 166 -3.97 -1.43 15.91
CA VAL A 166 -2.99 -1.78 14.87
C VAL A 166 -3.72 -1.87 13.53
N ALA A 167 -3.28 -1.09 12.54
CA ALA A 167 -3.90 -1.10 11.22
C ALA A 167 -3.53 -2.37 10.45
N SER A 168 -4.54 -3.04 9.90
CA SER A 168 -4.37 -4.20 9.03
C SER A 168 -4.00 -3.75 7.63
N LEU A 169 -2.73 -3.86 7.24
CA LEU A 169 -2.19 -3.32 5.99
C LEU A 169 -1.42 -4.36 5.20
N HIS A 170 -1.34 -4.13 3.90
CA HIS A 170 -0.30 -4.61 2.99
C HIS A 170 0.25 -3.45 2.18
N TRP A 171 1.38 -3.62 1.50
CA TRP A 171 2.09 -2.50 0.91
C TRP A 171 2.51 -2.78 -0.53
N MET A 172 2.43 -1.73 -1.34
CA MET A 172 3.04 -1.65 -2.65
C MET A 172 4.30 -0.81 -2.56
N ILE A 173 5.42 -1.35 -3.01
CA ILE A 173 6.75 -0.73 -2.98
C ILE A 173 7.26 -0.69 -4.41
N ALA A 174 7.67 0.46 -4.91
CA ALA A 174 8.08 0.60 -6.30
C ALA A 174 9.16 1.66 -6.48
N ASP A 175 9.99 1.46 -7.49
CA ASP A 175 10.89 2.44 -8.05
C ASP A 175 10.76 2.49 -9.58
N HIS A 176 11.66 3.18 -10.26
CA HIS A 176 11.66 3.29 -11.73
C HIS A 176 11.81 1.93 -12.45
N HIS A 177 12.35 0.91 -11.79
CA HIS A 177 12.73 -0.35 -12.42
C HIS A 177 11.78 -1.49 -12.11
N GLU A 178 11.25 -1.56 -10.90
CA GLU A 178 10.41 -2.68 -10.44
C GLU A 178 9.36 -2.27 -9.41
N CYS A 179 8.39 -3.14 -9.26
CA CYS A 179 7.33 -3.02 -8.28
C CYS A 179 7.14 -4.34 -7.55
N ILE A 180 6.97 -4.28 -6.23
CA ILE A 180 6.69 -5.43 -5.38
C ILE A 180 5.49 -5.18 -4.48
N THR A 181 4.86 -6.25 -4.04
CA THR A 181 3.83 -6.25 -3.01
C THR A 181 4.32 -6.99 -1.78
N LEU A 182 4.20 -6.36 -0.62
CA LEU A 182 4.53 -6.93 0.68
C LEU A 182 3.25 -7.26 1.43
N GLU A 183 3.08 -8.51 1.81
CA GLU A 183 1.96 -9.01 2.61
C GLU A 183 2.47 -9.82 3.80
N SER A 184 1.95 -9.54 4.99
CA SER A 184 2.15 -10.36 6.18
C SER A 184 0.83 -11.07 6.51
N THR A 185 0.84 -12.38 6.41
CA THR A 185 -0.33 -13.25 6.61
C THR A 185 -0.02 -14.34 7.65
N LYS A 186 -1.01 -15.17 8.00
CA LYS A 186 -0.81 -16.22 9.02
C LYS A 186 0.27 -17.25 8.66
N ASP A 187 0.54 -17.43 7.39
CA ASP A 187 1.56 -18.36 6.86
C ASP A 187 2.92 -17.70 6.62
N GLY A 188 3.05 -16.40 6.93
CA GLY A 188 4.32 -15.69 6.95
C GLY A 188 4.33 -14.35 6.23
N LEU A 189 5.55 -13.83 6.06
CA LEU A 189 5.84 -12.61 5.32
C LEU A 189 6.13 -12.95 3.86
N HIS A 190 5.41 -12.32 2.95
CA HIS A 190 5.51 -12.58 1.52
C HIS A 190 5.91 -11.30 0.77
N VAL A 191 6.89 -11.43 -0.12
CA VAL A 191 7.31 -10.39 -1.06
C VAL A 191 7.05 -10.91 -2.47
N TYR A 192 6.04 -10.36 -3.13
CA TYR A 192 5.65 -10.75 -4.48
C TYR A 192 6.16 -9.75 -5.51
N ASP A 193 6.63 -10.26 -6.65
CA ASP A 193 6.80 -9.41 -7.83
C ASP A 193 5.43 -8.91 -8.30
N ASN A 194 5.32 -7.61 -8.57
CA ASN A 194 4.08 -7.00 -9.02
C ASN A 194 4.22 -6.46 -10.45
N PRO A 195 4.14 -7.33 -11.47
CA PRO A 195 4.30 -6.92 -12.87
C PRO A 195 3.14 -6.07 -13.39
N ALA A 196 2.00 -6.08 -12.69
CA ALA A 196 0.86 -5.24 -13.04
C ALA A 196 1.04 -3.79 -12.58
N GLY A 197 1.93 -3.56 -11.59
CA GLY A 197 2.14 -2.23 -11.01
C GLY A 197 0.90 -1.66 -10.33
N VAL A 198 -0.01 -2.51 -9.85
CA VAL A 198 -1.26 -2.11 -9.19
C VAL A 198 -1.48 -2.97 -7.96
N LEU A 199 -1.98 -2.35 -6.89
CA LEU A 199 -2.46 -3.03 -5.68
C LEU A 199 -3.74 -2.36 -5.21
N THR A 200 -4.75 -3.17 -4.87
CA THR A 200 -5.99 -2.72 -4.21
C THR A 200 -6.02 -3.26 -2.78
N ASN A 201 -7.15 -3.15 -2.09
CA ASN A 201 -7.32 -3.76 -0.77
C ASN A 201 -7.39 -5.31 -0.89
N ASN A 202 -8.34 -5.96 -0.23
CA ASN A 202 -8.58 -7.40 -0.41
C ASN A 202 -8.98 -7.77 -1.86
N PRO A 203 -8.72 -9.02 -2.30
CA PRO A 203 -8.11 -10.16 -1.60
C PRO A 203 -6.57 -10.12 -1.59
N PRO A 204 -5.88 -11.15 -1.04
CA PRO A 204 -4.41 -11.27 -1.17
C PRO A 204 -3.91 -11.14 -2.60
N PHE A 205 -2.73 -10.56 -2.77
CA PHE A 205 -2.18 -10.18 -4.07
C PHE A 205 -2.14 -11.30 -5.12
N PRO A 206 -1.80 -12.56 -4.80
CA PRO A 206 -1.85 -13.64 -5.78
C PRO A 206 -3.26 -13.86 -6.37
N MET A 207 -4.30 -13.62 -5.58
CA MET A 207 -5.69 -13.70 -6.05
C MET A 207 -6.06 -12.50 -6.91
N GLN A 208 -5.57 -11.30 -6.58
CA GLN A 208 -5.74 -10.11 -7.42
C GLN A 208 -5.09 -10.32 -8.79
N LEU A 209 -3.85 -10.82 -8.80
CA LEU A 209 -3.11 -11.12 -10.03
C LEU A 209 -3.80 -12.21 -10.86
N PHE A 210 -4.33 -13.25 -10.22
CA PHE A 210 -5.12 -14.29 -10.89
C PHE A 210 -6.40 -13.71 -11.51
N ALA A 211 -7.13 -12.88 -10.78
CA ALA A 211 -8.37 -12.25 -11.25
C ALA A 211 -8.14 -11.35 -12.47
N LEU A 212 -6.96 -10.74 -12.59
CA LEU A 212 -6.56 -9.92 -13.74
C LEU A 212 -6.64 -10.70 -15.07
N ASN A 213 -6.46 -12.02 -15.07
CA ASN A 213 -6.58 -12.87 -16.26
C ASN A 213 -7.95 -12.74 -16.95
N ASN A 214 -9.00 -12.46 -16.20
CA ASN A 214 -10.35 -12.26 -16.75
C ASN A 214 -10.46 -11.01 -17.63
N TYR A 215 -9.50 -10.08 -17.52
CA TYR A 215 -9.49 -8.80 -18.20
C TYR A 215 -8.42 -8.69 -19.29
N MET A 216 -7.55 -9.70 -19.46
CA MET A 216 -6.42 -9.65 -20.41
C MET A 216 -6.84 -9.48 -21.87
N GLN A 217 -8.08 -9.83 -22.22
CA GLN A 217 -8.61 -9.70 -23.58
C GLN A 217 -9.48 -8.45 -23.78
N LEU A 218 -9.58 -7.57 -22.77
CA LEU A 218 -10.32 -6.33 -22.92
C LEU A 218 -9.64 -5.44 -23.98
N SER A 219 -10.45 -4.97 -24.91
CA SER A 219 -10.04 -4.11 -26.02
C SER A 219 -11.09 -3.04 -26.22
N PRO A 220 -10.70 -1.82 -26.63
CA PRO A 220 -11.65 -0.79 -27.04
C PRO A 220 -12.40 -1.14 -28.34
N LYS A 221 -11.96 -2.20 -29.04
CA LYS A 221 -12.66 -2.71 -30.23
C LYS A 221 -13.79 -3.63 -29.80
N ALA A 222 -14.93 -3.54 -30.49
CA ALA A 222 -16.02 -4.50 -30.30
C ALA A 222 -15.49 -5.93 -30.50
N THR A 223 -15.80 -6.82 -29.56
CA THR A 223 -15.47 -8.25 -29.70
C THR A 223 -16.32 -8.83 -30.81
N GLY A 224 -15.68 -9.53 -31.77
CA GLY A 224 -16.39 -10.33 -32.75
C GLY A 224 -17.20 -11.46 -32.06
N ASN A 225 -18.26 -11.90 -32.70
CA ASN A 225 -19.02 -13.04 -32.20
C ASN A 225 -18.20 -14.34 -32.37
N HIS A 226 -17.61 -14.80 -31.29
CA HIS A 226 -16.81 -16.03 -31.27
C HIS A 226 -17.64 -17.31 -31.09
N PHE A 227 -18.95 -17.18 -30.79
CA PHE A 227 -19.81 -18.32 -30.44
C PHE A 227 -20.85 -18.68 -31.53
N ALA A 228 -21.03 -17.84 -32.52
CA ALA A 228 -21.90 -18.11 -33.65
C ALA A 228 -21.21 -17.67 -34.94
N PRO A 229 -20.58 -18.59 -35.70
CA PRO A 229 -20.18 -18.28 -37.07
C PRO A 229 -21.48 -17.97 -37.84
N ASN A 230 -21.52 -16.85 -38.60
CA ASN A 230 -22.57 -16.55 -39.53
C ASN A 230 -22.66 -17.58 -40.64
#